data_1981029dc28277402931aaa23fdc7ee5
#
_entry.id   1981029dc28277402931aaa23fdc7ee5
#
_cell.length_a   1.000
_cell.length_b   1.000
_cell.length_c   1.000
_cell.angle_alpha   90.00
_cell.angle_beta   90.00
_cell.angle_gamma   90.00
#
_symmetry.space_group_name_H-M   'P 1'
#
loop_
_entity.id
_entity.type
_entity.pdbx_description
1 polymer ?
#
loop_
_entity_poly.entity_id
_entity_poly.type
_entity_poly.pdbx_seq_one_letter_code
_entity_poly.pdbx_strand_id
1 'polypeptide(L)'
;MLISVLTAMKTCGEHVGSEAARYFVRELRQARLDALANAEGWRPLVLVFERLAKLLKNDQNATLGPARDCLVALACTGETAGSACQLCATPAPVLVQFVIDGRNAEFHGGSAARHFVHHCIELSILLEDAMKMKIEPTLGNVMSPNPTCVETWQPVSYARRLMLENSFTWLPFQTDDRWQCVSDHALVAFVHGDRARLGKSLKEAISGEQKLFVRVLETKDESTLINGEVLNLLSTGPVLVTCGTEKHVVGIVTAFDLL
;
A
#
# COMPACT_ATOMS: atom_id res chain seq x y z
N MET A 1 -12.31 15.59 28.86
CA MET A 1 -11.64 15.35 27.61
C MET A 1 -11.94 13.96 27.00
N LEU A 2 -11.84 12.86 27.78
CA LEU A 2 -12.20 11.50 27.32
C LEU A 2 -13.69 11.35 26.89
N ILE A 3 -14.62 11.98 27.57
CA ILE A 3 -16.06 11.89 27.28
C ILE A 3 -16.41 12.61 25.96
N SER A 4 -15.75 13.72 25.63
CA SER A 4 -15.98 14.44 24.35
C SER A 4 -15.45 13.65 23.16
N VAL A 5 -14.34 12.94 23.31
CA VAL A 5 -13.77 12.06 22.27
C VAL A 5 -14.68 10.85 22.04
N LEU A 6 -15.20 10.23 23.10
CA LEU A 6 -16.14 9.11 23.00
C LEU A 6 -17.47 9.51 22.35
N THR A 7 -17.95 10.73 22.60
CA THR A 7 -19.16 11.26 21.95
C THR A 7 -18.91 11.57 20.47
N ALA A 8 -17.75 12.16 20.14
CA ALA A 8 -17.34 12.38 18.75
C ALA A 8 -17.16 11.07 17.98
N MET A 9 -16.64 10.01 18.61
CA MET A 9 -16.50 8.68 18.01
C MET A 9 -17.85 8.07 17.59
N LYS A 10 -18.91 8.27 18.36
CA LYS A 10 -20.25 7.76 18.04
C LYS A 10 -20.91 8.47 16.86
N THR A 11 -20.61 9.75 16.63
CA THR A 11 -21.27 10.54 15.58
C THR A 11 -20.45 10.67 14.29
N CYS A 12 -19.13 10.65 14.36
CA CYS A 12 -18.27 10.92 13.19
C CYS A 12 -17.88 9.66 12.40
N GLY A 13 -17.94 8.45 12.97
CA GLY A 13 -17.48 7.22 12.32
C GLY A 13 -18.58 6.39 11.65
N GLU A 14 -19.86 6.68 11.93
CA GLU A 14 -21.00 5.90 11.42
C GLU A 14 -21.24 6.08 9.92
N HIS A 15 -20.73 7.16 9.32
CA HIS A 15 -20.93 7.47 7.90
C HIS A 15 -19.89 6.81 6.96
N VAL A 16 -18.83 6.21 7.50
CA VAL A 16 -17.80 5.54 6.68
C VAL A 16 -18.19 4.09 6.48
N GLY A 17 -18.92 3.81 5.41
CA GLY A 17 -19.20 2.44 4.95
C GLY A 17 -17.97 1.78 4.31
N SER A 18 -18.04 0.46 4.10
CA SER A 18 -16.92 -0.34 3.56
C SER A 18 -16.46 0.12 2.17
N GLU A 19 -17.35 0.63 1.32
CA GLU A 19 -17.00 1.15 0.00
C GLU A 19 -16.17 2.43 0.10
N ALA A 20 -16.61 3.38 0.94
CA ALA A 20 -15.85 4.60 1.21
C ALA A 20 -14.48 4.28 1.85
N ALA A 21 -14.44 3.32 2.77
CA ALA A 21 -13.19 2.89 3.39
C ALA A 21 -12.22 2.32 2.36
N ARG A 22 -12.66 1.44 1.43
CA ARG A 22 -11.85 0.93 0.31
C ARG A 22 -11.30 2.04 -0.57
N TYR A 23 -12.13 3.02 -0.91
CA TYR A 23 -11.72 4.18 -1.69
C TYR A 23 -10.58 4.93 -0.97
N PHE A 24 -10.76 5.26 0.32
CA PHE A 24 -9.75 6.01 1.08
C PHE A 24 -8.47 5.23 1.33
N VAL A 25 -8.52 3.92 1.54
CA VAL A 25 -7.29 3.08 1.63
C VAL A 25 -6.44 3.23 0.36
N ARG A 26 -7.05 3.16 -0.83
CA ARG A 26 -6.34 3.31 -2.11
C ARG A 26 -5.78 4.72 -2.29
N GLU A 27 -6.58 5.75 -2.03
CA GLU A 27 -6.17 7.14 -2.17
C GLU A 27 -5.02 7.50 -1.20
N LEU A 28 -5.09 7.04 0.06
CA LEU A 28 -4.04 7.27 1.04
C LEU A 28 -2.73 6.58 0.65
N ARG A 29 -2.79 5.34 0.17
CA ARG A 29 -1.61 4.60 -0.33
C ARG A 29 -0.97 5.31 -1.51
N GLN A 30 -1.75 5.66 -2.52
CA GLN A 30 -1.22 6.33 -3.70
C GLN A 30 -0.62 7.69 -3.35
N ALA A 31 -1.33 8.51 -2.59
CA ALA A 31 -0.83 9.83 -2.18
C ALA A 31 0.44 9.72 -1.30
N ARG A 32 0.58 8.65 -0.50
CA ARG A 32 1.80 8.39 0.27
C ARG A 32 2.98 8.02 -0.63
N LEU A 33 2.77 7.19 -1.65
CA LEU A 33 3.82 6.87 -2.62
C LEU A 33 4.29 8.13 -3.36
N ASP A 34 3.38 8.98 -3.78
CA ASP A 34 3.69 10.26 -4.43
C ASP A 34 4.49 11.18 -3.48
N ALA A 35 4.12 11.20 -2.20
CA ALA A 35 4.81 12.00 -1.17
C ALA A 35 6.23 11.49 -0.89
N LEU A 36 6.46 10.18 -0.94
CA LEU A 36 7.79 9.59 -0.77
C LEU A 36 8.71 9.86 -1.97
N ALA A 37 8.13 9.98 -3.16
CA ALA A 37 8.88 10.25 -4.39
C ALA A 37 9.29 11.72 -4.56
N ASN A 38 8.58 12.67 -3.89
CA ASN A 38 8.79 14.10 -4.07
C ASN A 38 8.69 14.86 -2.74
N ALA A 39 9.66 15.72 -2.43
CA ALA A 39 9.66 16.57 -1.22
C ALA A 39 8.46 17.54 -1.14
N GLU A 40 7.82 17.87 -2.25
CA GLU A 40 6.57 18.64 -2.31
C GLU A 40 5.31 17.78 -2.39
N GLY A 41 5.45 16.45 -2.29
CA GLY A 41 4.39 15.45 -2.43
C GLY A 41 3.35 15.42 -1.31
N TRP A 42 3.39 16.36 -0.36
CA TRP A 42 2.40 16.46 0.71
C TRP A 42 1.00 16.89 0.23
N ARG A 43 0.93 17.64 -0.88
CA ARG A 43 -0.35 18.17 -1.40
C ARG A 43 -1.40 17.09 -1.71
N PRO A 44 -1.07 16.02 -2.42
CA PRO A 44 -2.00 14.90 -2.62
C PRO A 44 -2.53 14.33 -1.30
N LEU A 45 -1.68 14.13 -0.29
CA LEU A 45 -2.09 13.63 1.03
C LEU A 45 -3.08 14.58 1.71
N VAL A 46 -2.78 15.88 1.75
CA VAL A 46 -3.68 16.89 2.35
C VAL A 46 -5.03 16.93 1.63
N LEU A 47 -5.05 16.81 0.29
CA LEU A 47 -6.30 16.70 -0.46
C LEU A 47 -7.13 15.48 -0.09
N VAL A 48 -6.48 14.33 0.14
CA VAL A 48 -7.19 13.13 0.63
C VAL A 48 -7.74 13.36 2.04
N PHE A 49 -6.98 13.98 2.94
CA PHE A 49 -7.45 14.34 4.28
C PHE A 49 -8.63 15.31 4.25
N GLU A 50 -8.63 16.30 3.35
CA GLU A 50 -9.75 17.23 3.17
C GLU A 50 -11.01 16.52 2.66
N ARG A 51 -10.88 15.58 1.71
CA ARG A 51 -12.02 14.74 1.24
C ARG A 51 -12.56 13.87 2.38
N LEU A 52 -11.67 13.29 3.18
CA LEU A 52 -12.05 12.50 4.34
C LEU A 52 -12.76 13.36 5.40
N ALA A 53 -12.27 14.58 5.66
CA ALA A 53 -12.91 15.53 6.56
C ALA A 53 -14.35 15.85 6.13
N LYS A 54 -14.58 16.06 4.84
CA LYS A 54 -15.92 16.27 4.28
C LYS A 54 -16.86 15.09 4.51
N LEU A 55 -16.34 13.87 4.28
CA LEU A 55 -17.11 12.65 4.53
C LEU A 55 -17.46 12.51 6.02
N LEU A 56 -16.48 12.67 6.91
CA LEU A 56 -16.65 12.50 8.35
C LEU A 56 -17.64 13.52 8.94
N LYS A 57 -17.68 14.74 8.39
CA LYS A 57 -18.61 15.80 8.83
C LYS A 57 -19.93 15.76 8.08
N ASN A 58 -20.05 14.91 7.03
CA ASN A 58 -21.18 14.94 6.10
C ASN A 58 -21.46 16.37 5.57
N ASP A 59 -20.39 17.11 5.30
CA ASP A 59 -20.44 18.51 4.84
C ASP A 59 -19.39 18.74 3.76
N GLN A 60 -19.84 19.09 2.55
CA GLN A 60 -18.98 19.33 1.38
C GLN A 60 -18.05 20.55 1.54
N ASN A 61 -18.38 21.45 2.47
CA ASN A 61 -17.59 22.64 2.78
C ASN A 61 -16.65 22.44 3.97
N ALA A 62 -16.70 21.27 4.63
CA ALA A 62 -15.83 21.00 5.77
C ALA A 62 -14.36 21.10 5.39
N THR A 63 -13.58 21.72 6.26
CA THR A 63 -12.13 21.80 6.18
C THR A 63 -11.49 21.01 7.32
N LEU A 64 -10.16 20.84 7.29
CA LEU A 64 -9.44 20.05 8.29
C LEU A 64 -9.65 20.56 9.73
N GLY A 65 -9.65 21.88 9.95
CA GLY A 65 -9.81 22.48 11.28
C GLY A 65 -11.10 22.05 11.97
N PRO A 66 -12.29 22.34 11.41
CA PRO A 66 -13.57 21.88 11.95
C PRO A 66 -13.73 20.38 12.06
N ALA A 67 -13.02 19.58 11.24
CA ALA A 67 -13.05 18.12 11.27
C ALA A 67 -11.98 17.50 12.18
N ARG A 68 -11.17 18.31 12.86
CA ARG A 68 -10.03 17.86 13.67
C ARG A 68 -10.40 16.70 14.60
N ASP A 69 -11.42 16.86 15.41
CA ASP A 69 -11.79 15.86 16.43
C ASP A 69 -12.31 14.56 15.80
N CYS A 70 -12.96 14.64 14.63
CA CYS A 70 -13.38 13.47 13.86
C CYS A 70 -12.17 12.70 13.26
N LEU A 71 -11.20 13.43 12.72
CA LEU A 71 -9.96 12.84 12.19
C LEU A 71 -9.15 12.19 13.31
N VAL A 72 -9.02 12.85 14.46
CA VAL A 72 -8.34 12.29 15.64
C VAL A 72 -9.06 11.03 16.12
N ALA A 73 -10.39 11.08 16.26
CA ALA A 73 -11.17 9.94 16.70
C ALA A 73 -10.98 8.75 15.74
N LEU A 74 -11.04 8.99 14.44
CA LEU A 74 -10.82 7.95 13.44
C LEU A 74 -9.39 7.39 13.52
N ALA A 75 -8.36 8.24 13.49
CA ALA A 75 -6.96 7.81 13.56
C ALA A 75 -6.62 6.97 14.81
N CYS A 76 -7.39 7.14 15.89
CA CYS A 76 -7.23 6.34 17.11
C CYS A 76 -7.96 4.98 17.08
N THR A 77 -8.69 4.64 16.01
CA THR A 77 -9.43 3.35 15.93
C THR A 77 -8.61 2.21 15.35
N GLY A 78 -7.51 2.48 14.65
CA GLY A 78 -6.64 1.46 14.07
C GLY A 78 -5.80 0.72 15.12
N GLU A 79 -5.33 -0.47 14.77
CA GLU A 79 -4.47 -1.29 15.65
C GLU A 79 -3.13 -0.61 15.92
N THR A 80 -2.58 0.05 14.91
CA THR A 80 -1.31 0.79 15.00
C THR A 80 -1.37 1.91 16.05
N ALA A 81 -2.51 2.60 16.16
CA ALA A 81 -2.68 3.66 17.14
C ALA A 81 -2.68 3.14 18.60
N GLY A 82 -3.18 1.91 18.83
CA GLY A 82 -3.22 1.28 20.14
C GLY A 82 -1.86 0.80 20.63
N SER A 83 -1.03 0.24 19.76
CA SER A 83 0.23 -0.40 20.11
C SER A 83 1.45 0.52 19.98
N ALA A 84 1.48 1.40 19.01
CA ALA A 84 2.63 2.28 18.72
C ALA A 84 2.64 3.55 19.57
N CYS A 85 1.49 3.95 20.14
CA CYS A 85 1.33 5.20 20.87
C CYS A 85 2.20 5.32 22.14
N GLN A 86 2.82 4.23 22.57
CA GLN A 86 3.58 4.22 23.84
C GLN A 86 5.10 4.38 23.67
N LEU A 87 5.68 4.16 22.49
CA LEU A 87 7.14 4.03 22.42
C LEU A 87 7.88 4.90 21.39
N CYS A 88 7.31 5.29 20.24
CA CYS A 88 8.06 6.03 19.20
C CYS A 88 7.21 6.86 18.22
N ALA A 89 5.89 6.86 18.29
CA ALA A 89 5.04 7.55 17.32
C ALA A 89 4.49 8.86 17.86
N THR A 90 4.38 9.85 16.99
CA THR A 90 3.71 11.12 17.32
C THR A 90 2.23 10.84 17.56
N PRO A 91 1.65 11.25 18.71
CA PRO A 91 0.23 10.99 19.00
C PRO A 91 -0.71 11.57 17.93
N ALA A 92 -1.76 10.84 17.57
CA ALA A 92 -2.70 11.24 16.53
C ALA A 92 -3.26 12.70 16.70
N PRO A 93 -3.60 13.18 17.90
CA PRO A 93 -4.03 14.57 18.10
C PRO A 93 -2.97 15.60 17.71
N VAL A 94 -1.69 15.26 17.93
CA VAL A 94 -0.54 16.12 17.58
C VAL A 94 -0.30 16.10 16.09
N LEU A 95 -0.31 14.91 15.45
CA LEU A 95 -0.19 14.76 14.01
C LEU A 95 -1.27 15.53 13.26
N VAL A 96 -2.53 15.37 13.63
CA VAL A 96 -3.65 16.09 13.02
C VAL A 96 -3.46 17.60 13.15
N GLN A 97 -2.98 18.08 14.31
CA GLN A 97 -2.71 19.51 14.49
C GLN A 97 -1.55 19.98 13.61
N PHE A 98 -0.45 19.24 13.54
CA PHE A 98 0.66 19.58 12.65
C PHE A 98 0.26 19.65 11.18
N VAL A 99 -0.61 18.74 10.74
CA VAL A 99 -1.13 18.76 9.35
C VAL A 99 -2.00 19.97 9.11
N ILE A 100 -2.86 20.37 10.06
CA ILE A 100 -3.67 21.58 9.97
C ILE A 100 -2.80 22.82 9.90
N ASP A 101 -1.82 22.94 10.80
CA ASP A 101 -0.94 24.09 10.89
C ASP A 101 -0.04 24.22 9.66
N GLY A 102 0.53 23.10 9.21
CA GLY A 102 1.38 23.06 8.03
C GLY A 102 0.64 23.41 6.74
N ARG A 103 -0.59 22.89 6.58
CA ARG A 103 -1.45 23.26 5.45
C ARG A 103 -1.74 24.77 5.42
N ASN A 104 -1.94 25.37 6.59
CA ASN A 104 -2.23 26.80 6.69
C ASN A 104 -0.99 27.69 6.50
N ALA A 105 0.20 27.16 6.82
CA ALA A 105 1.45 27.89 6.69
C ALA A 105 2.03 27.90 5.26
N GLU A 106 1.43 27.16 4.31
CA GLU A 106 1.90 27.03 2.91
C GLU A 106 3.43 26.87 2.81
N PHE A 107 3.97 25.81 3.46
CA PHE A 107 5.42 25.58 3.46
C PHE A 107 5.96 25.37 2.05
N HIS A 108 6.76 26.33 1.58
CA HIS A 108 7.46 26.31 0.31
C HIS A 108 8.90 25.83 0.51
N GLY A 109 9.16 24.53 0.30
CA GLY A 109 10.51 23.96 0.20
C GLY A 109 11.30 23.88 1.53
N GLY A 110 12.45 23.25 1.46
CA GLY A 110 13.42 23.17 2.56
C GLY A 110 13.14 22.10 3.62
N SER A 111 13.79 22.22 4.78
CA SER A 111 13.69 21.25 5.87
C SER A 111 12.29 21.20 6.51
N ALA A 112 11.61 22.34 6.60
CA ALA A 112 10.26 22.45 7.13
C ALA A 112 9.24 21.66 6.28
N ALA A 113 9.36 21.75 4.95
CA ALA A 113 8.50 20.98 4.04
C ALA A 113 8.70 19.47 4.19
N ARG A 114 9.95 18.99 4.32
CA ARG A 114 10.23 17.56 4.54
C ARG A 114 9.67 17.07 5.87
N HIS A 115 9.76 17.87 6.93
CA HIS A 115 9.19 17.52 8.24
C HIS A 115 7.67 17.44 8.16
N PHE A 116 7.06 18.36 7.45
CA PHE A 116 5.61 18.36 7.21
C PHE A 116 5.16 17.13 6.41
N VAL A 117 5.89 16.78 5.32
CA VAL A 117 5.63 15.54 4.55
C VAL A 117 5.67 14.32 5.45
N HIS A 118 6.65 14.24 6.35
CA HIS A 118 6.78 13.11 7.29
C HIS A 118 5.54 12.97 8.18
N HIS A 119 5.06 14.07 8.77
CA HIS A 119 3.82 14.04 9.57
C HIS A 119 2.58 13.70 8.74
N CYS A 120 2.50 14.14 7.48
CA CYS A 120 1.42 13.71 6.59
C CYS A 120 1.48 12.20 6.30
N ILE A 121 2.68 11.65 6.09
CA ILE A 121 2.88 10.21 5.90
C ILE A 121 2.46 9.43 7.15
N GLU A 122 2.92 9.83 8.35
CA GLU A 122 2.52 9.19 9.61
C GLU A 122 1.01 9.22 9.81
N LEU A 123 0.37 10.36 9.61
CA LEU A 123 -1.09 10.47 9.71
C LEU A 123 -1.80 9.59 8.69
N SER A 124 -1.27 9.50 7.45
CA SER A 124 -1.85 8.65 6.41
C SER A 124 -1.86 7.18 6.79
N ILE A 125 -0.82 6.71 7.48
CA ILE A 125 -0.71 5.31 7.96
C ILE A 125 -1.79 5.04 9.01
N LEU A 126 -1.95 5.93 10.00
CA LEU A 126 -2.97 5.76 11.04
C LEU A 126 -4.39 5.76 10.45
N LEU A 127 -4.66 6.66 9.49
CA LEU A 127 -5.97 6.74 8.85
C LEU A 127 -6.23 5.53 7.93
N GLU A 128 -5.22 5.05 7.21
CA GLU A 128 -5.33 3.84 6.39
C GLU A 128 -5.66 2.62 7.26
N ASP A 129 -4.93 2.45 8.35
CA ASP A 129 -5.16 1.36 9.30
C ASP A 129 -6.58 1.39 9.88
N ALA A 130 -7.03 2.57 10.31
CA ALA A 130 -8.40 2.78 10.77
C ALA A 130 -9.46 2.46 9.71
N MET A 131 -9.17 2.72 8.43
CA MET A 131 -10.06 2.39 7.32
C MET A 131 -10.06 0.89 7.03
N LYS A 132 -8.91 0.21 7.10
CA LYS A 132 -8.81 -1.25 6.95
C LYS A 132 -9.70 -2.00 7.93
N MET A 133 -9.85 -1.51 9.18
CA MET A 133 -10.74 -2.09 10.19
C MET A 133 -12.23 -2.09 9.79
N LYS A 134 -12.62 -1.30 8.78
CA LYS A 134 -14.00 -1.20 8.27
C LYS A 134 -14.25 -2.04 7.01
N ILE A 135 -13.22 -2.74 6.53
CA ILE A 135 -13.25 -3.52 5.30
C ILE A 135 -13.11 -4.99 5.66
N GLU A 136 -13.89 -5.84 5.01
CA GLU A 136 -13.68 -7.29 5.13
C GLU A 136 -12.29 -7.65 4.60
N PRO A 137 -11.48 -8.44 5.34
CA PRO A 137 -10.11 -8.77 4.95
C PRO A 137 -10.08 -9.82 3.84
N THR A 138 -10.43 -9.41 2.62
CA THR A 138 -10.32 -10.23 1.41
C THR A 138 -9.08 -9.87 0.60
N LEU A 139 -8.60 -10.78 -0.24
CA LEU A 139 -7.47 -10.53 -1.13
C LEU A 139 -7.72 -9.34 -2.07
N GLY A 140 -8.94 -9.20 -2.60
CA GLY A 140 -9.32 -8.08 -3.46
C GLY A 140 -9.26 -6.72 -2.77
N ASN A 141 -9.43 -6.67 -1.44
CA ASN A 141 -9.41 -5.44 -0.67
C ASN A 141 -7.99 -4.97 -0.27
N VAL A 142 -7.01 -5.89 -0.27
CA VAL A 142 -5.63 -5.59 0.12
C VAL A 142 -4.65 -5.60 -1.05
N MET A 143 -5.00 -6.24 -2.17
CA MET A 143 -4.11 -6.42 -3.32
C MET A 143 -3.59 -5.12 -3.91
N SER A 144 -2.39 -5.18 -4.45
CA SER A 144 -1.89 -4.22 -5.42
C SER A 144 -2.51 -4.54 -6.79
N PRO A 145 -3.35 -3.66 -7.38
CA PRO A 145 -4.04 -3.94 -8.63
C PRO A 145 -3.10 -3.88 -9.84
N ASN A 146 -3.47 -4.57 -10.92
CA ASN A 146 -2.77 -4.54 -12.22
C ASN A 146 -1.27 -4.84 -12.09
N PRO A 147 -0.89 -6.06 -11.68
CA PRO A 147 0.51 -6.40 -11.46
C PRO A 147 1.31 -6.25 -12.76
N THR A 148 2.46 -5.60 -12.66
CA THR A 148 3.41 -5.53 -13.77
C THR A 148 4.00 -6.91 -14.00
N CYS A 149 3.86 -7.45 -15.20
CA CYS A 149 4.36 -8.76 -15.59
C CYS A 149 5.47 -8.63 -16.62
N VAL A 150 6.26 -9.68 -16.75
CA VAL A 150 7.25 -9.83 -17.84
C VAL A 150 6.89 -11.03 -18.71
N GLU A 151 7.32 -10.95 -19.97
CA GLU A 151 7.16 -12.04 -20.93
C GLU A 151 8.44 -12.90 -20.97
N THR A 152 8.28 -14.19 -21.21
CA THR A 152 9.41 -15.15 -21.19
C THR A 152 10.48 -14.88 -22.25
N TRP A 153 10.14 -14.21 -23.34
CA TRP A 153 11.09 -13.81 -24.40
C TRP A 153 11.91 -12.57 -24.04
N GLN A 154 11.47 -11.79 -23.05
CA GLN A 154 12.16 -10.57 -22.63
C GLN A 154 13.47 -10.92 -21.91
N PRO A 155 14.52 -10.09 -22.06
CA PRO A 155 15.81 -10.35 -21.44
C PRO A 155 15.77 -10.15 -19.90
N VAL A 156 16.64 -10.86 -19.21
CA VAL A 156 16.83 -10.73 -17.75
C VAL A 156 17.14 -9.28 -17.35
N SER A 157 17.86 -8.53 -18.20
CA SER A 157 18.12 -7.10 -17.98
C SER A 157 16.85 -6.26 -17.93
N TYR A 158 15.82 -6.63 -18.69
CA TYR A 158 14.53 -5.94 -18.66
C TYR A 158 13.79 -6.20 -17.35
N ALA A 159 13.72 -7.46 -16.91
CA ALA A 159 13.15 -7.81 -15.60
C ALA A 159 13.85 -7.05 -14.46
N ARG A 160 15.20 -7.02 -14.48
CA ARG A 160 16.00 -6.24 -13.53
C ARG A 160 15.65 -4.76 -13.56
N ARG A 161 15.49 -4.17 -14.74
CA ARG A 161 15.13 -2.76 -14.89
C ARG A 161 13.78 -2.46 -14.27
N LEU A 162 12.75 -3.28 -14.56
CA LEU A 162 11.41 -3.11 -13.98
C LEU A 162 11.43 -3.18 -12.46
N MET A 163 12.20 -4.13 -11.88
CA MET A 163 12.34 -4.22 -10.43
C MET A 163 12.97 -2.98 -9.83
N LEU A 164 14.02 -2.42 -10.46
CA LEU A 164 14.71 -1.23 -9.97
C LEU A 164 13.85 0.04 -10.12
N GLU A 165 13.18 0.21 -11.26
CA GLU A 165 12.34 1.38 -11.51
C GLU A 165 11.14 1.47 -10.57
N ASN A 166 10.60 0.31 -10.15
CA ASN A 166 9.37 0.24 -9.37
C ASN A 166 9.58 -0.27 -7.94
N SER A 167 10.83 -0.57 -7.54
CA SER A 167 11.15 -1.17 -6.24
C SER A 167 10.41 -2.49 -5.97
N PHE A 168 10.21 -3.29 -7.02
CA PHE A 168 9.55 -4.59 -6.90
C PHE A 168 10.51 -5.66 -6.37
N THR A 169 10.06 -6.44 -5.42
CA THR A 169 10.75 -7.64 -4.93
C THR A 169 10.36 -8.91 -5.68
N TRP A 170 9.21 -8.87 -6.34
CA TRP A 170 8.65 -9.98 -7.11
C TRP A 170 8.15 -9.51 -8.46
N LEU A 171 8.39 -10.31 -9.49
CA LEU A 171 7.95 -10.01 -10.84
C LEU A 171 7.29 -11.24 -11.45
N PRO A 172 5.96 -11.23 -11.62
CA PRO A 172 5.22 -12.35 -12.19
C PRO A 172 5.41 -12.46 -13.71
N PHE A 173 5.30 -13.69 -14.20
CA PHE A 173 5.26 -14.03 -15.62
C PHE A 173 4.53 -15.35 -15.84
N GLN A 174 4.08 -15.61 -17.06
CA GLN A 174 3.37 -16.83 -17.40
C GLN A 174 4.23 -17.70 -18.31
N THR A 175 4.30 -19.01 -18.00
CA THR A 175 4.85 -20.04 -18.87
C THR A 175 3.79 -21.09 -19.12
N ASP A 176 3.53 -21.41 -20.38
CA ASP A 176 2.42 -22.26 -20.79
C ASP A 176 1.13 -21.82 -20.04
N ASP A 177 0.51 -22.65 -19.22
CA ASP A 177 -0.69 -22.31 -18.47
C ASP A 177 -0.40 -22.03 -16.98
N ARG A 178 0.86 -21.77 -16.61
CA ARG A 178 1.25 -21.59 -15.19
C ARG A 178 1.83 -20.23 -14.93
N TRP A 179 1.33 -19.62 -13.87
CA TRP A 179 1.93 -18.40 -13.33
C TRP A 179 3.16 -18.74 -12.48
N GLN A 180 4.22 -17.98 -12.72
CA GLN A 180 5.48 -18.06 -11.98
C GLN A 180 5.95 -16.65 -11.62
N CYS A 181 6.92 -16.56 -10.73
CA CYS A 181 7.60 -15.29 -10.44
C CYS A 181 9.10 -15.49 -10.25
N VAL A 182 9.81 -14.44 -10.54
CA VAL A 182 11.22 -14.25 -10.16
C VAL A 182 11.31 -13.26 -9.01
N SER A 183 12.16 -13.54 -8.02
CA SER A 183 12.48 -12.57 -6.97
C SER A 183 13.73 -11.77 -7.33
N ASP A 184 13.87 -10.58 -6.74
CA ASP A 184 15.09 -9.77 -6.78
C ASP A 184 16.32 -10.57 -6.33
N HIS A 185 16.19 -11.33 -5.24
CA HIS A 185 17.25 -12.20 -4.72
C HIS A 185 17.68 -13.27 -5.75
N ALA A 186 16.72 -13.96 -6.38
CA ALA A 186 17.01 -14.97 -7.40
C ALA A 186 17.70 -14.35 -8.62
N LEU A 187 17.28 -13.16 -9.00
CA LEU A 187 17.85 -12.42 -10.11
C LEU A 187 19.29 -11.98 -9.82
N VAL A 188 19.56 -11.48 -8.61
CA VAL A 188 20.92 -11.15 -8.14
C VAL A 188 21.81 -12.40 -8.15
N ALA A 189 21.35 -13.51 -7.59
CA ALA A 189 22.09 -14.76 -7.57
C ALA A 189 22.39 -15.28 -8.98
N PHE A 190 21.46 -15.17 -9.92
CA PHE A 190 21.64 -15.60 -11.30
C PHE A 190 22.69 -14.78 -12.05
N VAL A 191 22.73 -13.45 -11.87
CA VAL A 191 23.71 -12.57 -12.56
C VAL A 191 25.04 -12.46 -11.83
N HIS A 192 25.13 -12.96 -10.58
CA HIS A 192 26.37 -12.93 -9.82
C HIS A 192 27.48 -13.73 -10.53
N GLY A 193 28.61 -13.08 -10.74
CA GLY A 193 29.79 -13.69 -11.38
C GLY A 193 29.79 -13.70 -12.91
N ASP A 194 28.65 -13.48 -13.58
CA ASP A 194 28.58 -13.42 -15.04
C ASP A 194 27.50 -12.45 -15.52
N ARG A 195 27.93 -11.23 -15.86
CA ARG A 195 27.03 -10.18 -16.36
C ARG A 195 26.45 -10.46 -17.76
N ALA A 196 27.08 -11.35 -18.54
CA ALA A 196 26.56 -11.71 -19.86
C ALA A 196 25.17 -12.37 -19.77
N ARG A 197 24.84 -12.97 -18.61
CA ARG A 197 23.51 -13.55 -18.33
C ARG A 197 22.37 -12.55 -18.37
N LEU A 198 22.65 -11.25 -18.23
CA LEU A 198 21.64 -10.19 -18.39
C LEU A 198 21.04 -10.12 -19.80
N GLY A 199 21.80 -10.57 -20.81
CA GLY A 199 21.33 -10.61 -22.20
C GLY A 199 20.46 -11.83 -22.55
N LYS A 200 20.42 -12.87 -21.69
CA LYS A 200 19.59 -14.05 -21.92
C LYS A 200 18.11 -13.69 -21.76
N SER A 201 17.25 -14.30 -22.59
CA SER A 201 15.81 -14.25 -22.34
C SER A 201 15.47 -14.97 -21.04
N LEU A 202 14.34 -14.63 -20.41
CA LEU A 202 13.85 -15.35 -19.21
C LEU A 202 13.68 -16.83 -19.50
N LYS A 203 13.19 -17.21 -20.69
CA LYS A 203 13.04 -18.61 -21.11
C LYS A 203 14.37 -19.36 -21.09
N GLU A 204 15.43 -18.78 -21.67
CA GLU A 204 16.78 -19.35 -21.67
C GLU A 204 17.38 -19.40 -20.26
N ALA A 205 17.11 -18.35 -19.43
CA ALA A 205 17.61 -18.31 -18.08
C ALA A 205 16.97 -19.39 -17.18
N ILE A 206 15.70 -19.71 -17.38
CA ILE A 206 14.97 -20.73 -16.63
C ILE A 206 15.35 -22.15 -17.05
N SER A 207 15.58 -22.38 -18.36
CA SER A 207 15.84 -23.70 -18.92
C SER A 207 17.33 -24.08 -19.05
N GLY A 208 18.24 -23.12 -18.87
CA GLY A 208 19.68 -23.31 -19.05
C GLY A 208 20.35 -24.16 -17.98
N GLU A 209 21.65 -24.48 -18.15
CA GLU A 209 22.45 -25.25 -17.17
C GLU A 209 22.54 -24.52 -15.82
N GLN A 210 22.77 -23.21 -15.86
CA GLN A 210 22.69 -22.34 -14.68
C GLN A 210 21.32 -21.69 -14.67
N LYS A 211 20.42 -22.27 -13.90
CA LYS A 211 19.02 -21.89 -13.91
C LYS A 211 18.77 -20.65 -13.05
N LEU A 212 18.01 -19.71 -13.60
CA LEU A 212 17.34 -18.70 -12.81
C LEU A 212 16.27 -19.40 -11.94
N PHE A 213 16.35 -19.24 -10.63
CA PHE A 213 15.37 -19.79 -9.73
C PHE A 213 14.05 -19.02 -9.87
N VAL A 214 12.99 -19.75 -10.16
CA VAL A 214 11.63 -19.22 -10.27
C VAL A 214 10.68 -19.99 -9.37
N ARG A 215 9.63 -19.36 -8.92
CA ARG A 215 8.61 -19.94 -8.07
C ARG A 215 7.29 -20.03 -8.81
N VAL A 216 6.59 -21.15 -8.67
CA VAL A 216 5.19 -21.27 -9.12
C VAL A 216 4.32 -20.44 -8.18
N LEU A 217 3.44 -19.64 -8.76
CA LEU A 217 2.51 -18.81 -8.02
C LEU A 217 1.16 -19.51 -7.86
N GLU A 218 0.62 -19.39 -6.65
CA GLU A 218 -0.78 -19.72 -6.40
C GLU A 218 -1.68 -18.56 -6.85
N THR A 219 -2.84 -18.95 -7.39
CA THR A 219 -3.89 -17.99 -7.76
C THR A 219 -5.08 -18.18 -6.82
N LYS A 220 -5.65 -17.10 -6.32
CA LYS A 220 -6.83 -17.11 -5.46
C LYS A 220 -7.82 -16.06 -5.94
N ASP A 221 -9.10 -16.32 -5.73
CA ASP A 221 -10.17 -15.37 -6.07
C ASP A 221 -10.11 -14.12 -5.18
N GLU A 222 -10.53 -12.98 -5.72
CA GLU A 222 -10.53 -11.70 -4.99
C GLU A 222 -11.42 -11.70 -3.74
N SER A 223 -12.44 -12.56 -3.69
CA SER A 223 -13.31 -12.75 -2.54
C SER A 223 -12.70 -13.62 -1.44
N THR A 224 -11.53 -14.23 -1.67
CA THR A 224 -10.87 -15.10 -0.69
C THR A 224 -10.52 -14.32 0.56
N LEU A 225 -11.02 -14.79 1.71
CA LEU A 225 -10.67 -14.22 3.02
C LEU A 225 -9.21 -14.50 3.38
N ILE A 226 -8.57 -13.51 3.96
CA ILE A 226 -7.22 -13.63 4.52
C ILE A 226 -7.31 -14.44 5.82
N ASN A 227 -6.82 -15.65 5.76
CA ASN A 227 -6.80 -16.62 6.85
C ASN A 227 -5.41 -17.25 6.98
N GLY A 228 -5.25 -18.22 7.90
CA GLY A 228 -3.98 -18.89 8.13
C GLY A 228 -3.41 -19.58 6.87
N GLU A 229 -4.25 -20.11 5.97
CA GLU A 229 -3.81 -20.71 4.70
C GLU A 229 -3.17 -19.65 3.80
N VAL A 230 -3.84 -18.51 3.62
CA VAL A 230 -3.32 -17.38 2.82
C VAL A 230 -2.03 -16.83 3.43
N LEU A 231 -1.96 -16.68 4.75
CA LEU A 231 -0.75 -16.23 5.43
C LEU A 231 0.42 -17.19 5.21
N ASN A 232 0.19 -18.49 5.22
CA ASN A 232 1.20 -19.50 4.91
C ASN A 232 1.69 -19.40 3.46
N LEU A 233 0.81 -19.15 2.50
CA LEU A 233 1.21 -18.91 1.11
C LEU A 233 2.08 -17.64 1.00
N LEU A 234 1.66 -16.55 1.62
CA LEU A 234 2.38 -15.27 1.60
C LEU A 234 3.73 -15.32 2.30
N SER A 235 3.93 -16.23 3.28
CA SER A 235 5.24 -16.43 3.90
C SER A 235 6.28 -17.01 2.93
N THR A 236 5.82 -17.65 1.86
CA THR A 236 6.68 -18.29 0.86
C THR A 236 6.83 -17.50 -0.42
N GLY A 237 5.92 -16.59 -0.73
CA GLY A 237 5.95 -15.74 -1.93
C GLY A 237 4.64 -15.01 -2.15
N PRO A 238 4.50 -14.26 -3.26
CA PRO A 238 3.29 -13.55 -3.56
C PRO A 238 2.17 -14.50 -4.00
N VAL A 239 0.93 -14.03 -3.87
CA VAL A 239 -0.30 -14.69 -4.36
C VAL A 239 -0.88 -13.80 -5.46
N LEU A 240 -1.22 -14.38 -6.61
CA LEU A 240 -1.96 -13.68 -7.65
C LEU A 240 -3.45 -13.72 -7.36
N VAL A 241 -4.08 -12.57 -7.52
CA VAL A 241 -5.53 -12.43 -7.33
C VAL A 241 -6.22 -12.45 -8.67
N THR A 242 -7.24 -13.30 -8.77
CA THR A 242 -8.03 -13.46 -9.99
C THR A 242 -9.48 -13.02 -9.75
N CYS A 243 -10.13 -12.61 -10.83
CA CYS A 243 -11.54 -12.25 -10.82
C CYS A 243 -12.28 -12.98 -11.95
N GLY A 244 -13.52 -13.34 -11.67
CA GLY A 244 -14.45 -13.93 -12.64
C GLY A 244 -14.18 -15.41 -12.97
N THR A 245 -15.04 -15.98 -13.81
CA THR A 245 -14.99 -17.39 -14.22
C THR A 245 -13.76 -17.73 -15.07
N GLU A 246 -13.24 -16.77 -15.82
CA GLU A 246 -12.06 -16.93 -16.67
C GLU A 246 -10.74 -16.73 -15.91
N LYS A 247 -10.82 -16.45 -14.60
CA LYS A 247 -9.65 -16.27 -13.71
C LYS A 247 -8.64 -15.26 -14.24
N HIS A 248 -9.12 -14.11 -14.74
CA HIS A 248 -8.23 -13.03 -15.11
C HIS A 248 -7.46 -12.53 -13.90
N VAL A 249 -6.15 -12.37 -14.03
CA VAL A 249 -5.31 -11.80 -12.97
C VAL A 249 -5.59 -10.31 -12.87
N VAL A 250 -6.10 -9.90 -11.72
CA VAL A 250 -6.46 -8.50 -11.43
C VAL A 250 -5.57 -7.85 -10.40
N GLY A 251 -4.81 -8.64 -9.63
CA GLY A 251 -3.94 -8.12 -8.59
C GLY A 251 -2.87 -9.12 -8.15
N ILE A 252 -2.00 -8.63 -7.30
CA ILE A 252 -0.97 -9.40 -6.59
C ILE A 252 -0.99 -8.99 -5.12
N VAL A 253 -0.84 -9.97 -4.23
CA VAL A 253 -0.70 -9.74 -2.79
C VAL A 253 0.63 -10.30 -2.34
N THR A 254 1.34 -9.52 -1.57
CA THR A 254 2.58 -9.89 -0.88
C THR A 254 2.37 -9.75 0.63
N ALA A 255 3.31 -10.26 1.43
CA ALA A 255 3.26 -10.04 2.88
C ALA A 255 3.26 -8.55 3.26
N PHE A 256 3.88 -7.69 2.43
CA PHE A 256 3.91 -6.23 2.65
C PHE A 256 2.53 -5.57 2.58
N ASP A 257 1.62 -6.10 1.76
CA ASP A 257 0.27 -5.55 1.61
C ASP A 257 -0.59 -5.75 2.86
N LEU A 258 -0.16 -6.64 3.76
CA LEU A 258 -0.83 -6.94 5.02
C LEU A 258 -0.27 -6.15 6.21
N LEU A 259 0.86 -5.46 6.04
CA LEU A 259 1.40 -4.54 7.04
C LEU A 259 0.59 -3.25 7.04
#